data_43fccbddf6fa339b8f125bcc18f9b683
#
_entry.id   43fccbddf6fa339b8f125bcc18f9b683
#
_cell.length_a   1.000
_cell.length_b   1.000
_cell.length_c   1.000
_cell.angle_alpha   90.00
_cell.angle_beta   90.00
_cell.angle_gamma   90.00
#
_symmetry.space_group_name_H-M   'P 1'
#
loop_
_entity.id
_entity.type
_entity.pdbx_description
1 polymer ?
#
loop_
_entity_poly.entity_id
_entity_poly.type
_entity_poly.pdbx_seq_one_letter_code
_entity_poly.pdbx_strand_id
1 'polypeptide(L)'
;MGKFINPFSDWGFKLIFGQEITKDLLISFLNDLLKGEHTITDITFKDKEQLPEAKNMRGIIYDIYCTTDQGQHIIVEMQNHYQEHFVDRSLYYASRAIVKQGVKGEWDYHLAPVYTVCFMNFNIESRSPEKFRTDVCLVDTETGRVFSDNLRMIYLMLPLFTKEEDECETDFER
;
A
#
# COMPACT_ATOMS: atom_id res chain seq x y z
N MET A 1 10.31 23.05 -21.70
CA MET A 1 10.08 22.54 -20.32
C MET A 1 8.73 21.85 -20.32
N GLY A 2 8.67 20.55 -20.08
CA GLY A 2 7.45 19.77 -20.15
C GLY A 2 6.45 20.21 -19.08
N LYS A 3 5.20 20.38 -19.49
CA LYS A 3 4.06 20.69 -18.61
C LYS A 3 3.58 19.49 -17.78
N PHE A 4 4.34 18.40 -17.79
CA PHE A 4 3.91 17.15 -17.14
C PHE A 4 4.58 17.01 -15.77
N ILE A 5 3.75 16.64 -14.78
CA ILE A 5 4.21 16.32 -13.43
C ILE A 5 4.86 14.94 -13.48
N ASN A 6 6.04 14.81 -12.86
CA ASN A 6 6.64 13.48 -12.70
C ASN A 6 5.87 12.71 -11.61
N PRO A 7 5.13 11.63 -11.96
CA PRO A 7 4.36 10.86 -10.99
C PRO A 7 5.23 10.13 -9.96
N PHE A 8 6.50 9.93 -10.26
CA PHE A 8 7.47 9.26 -9.36
C PHE A 8 8.15 10.23 -8.38
N SER A 9 7.82 11.52 -8.39
CA SER A 9 8.22 12.43 -7.33
C SER A 9 7.22 12.34 -6.17
N ASP A 10 7.69 12.52 -4.94
CA ASP A 10 6.83 12.54 -3.73
C ASP A 10 5.65 13.52 -3.89
N TRP A 11 5.93 14.72 -4.42
CA TRP A 11 4.91 15.71 -4.68
C TRP A 11 3.93 15.30 -5.78
N GLY A 12 4.45 14.79 -6.90
CA GLY A 12 3.61 14.36 -8.04
C GLY A 12 2.71 13.18 -7.68
N PHE A 13 3.24 12.21 -6.95
CA PHE A 13 2.48 11.07 -6.45
C PHE A 13 1.34 11.49 -5.54
N LYS A 14 1.61 12.33 -4.54
CA LYS A 14 0.60 12.86 -3.61
C LYS A 14 -0.43 13.76 -4.30
N LEU A 15 -0.04 14.44 -5.37
CA LEU A 15 -0.97 15.24 -6.17
C LEU A 15 -1.92 14.37 -6.98
N ILE A 16 -1.44 13.24 -7.51
CA ILE A 16 -2.25 12.32 -8.34
C ILE A 16 -3.17 11.47 -7.46
N PHE A 17 -2.66 10.89 -6.37
CA PHE A 17 -3.38 9.89 -5.60
C PHE A 17 -3.81 10.35 -4.20
N GLY A 18 -3.28 11.46 -3.68
CA GLY A 18 -3.46 11.86 -2.28
C GLY A 18 -4.39 13.07 -2.07
N GLN A 19 -5.24 13.42 -3.04
CA GLN A 19 -6.13 14.59 -2.97
C GLN A 19 -7.60 14.16 -3.07
N GLU A 20 -8.50 14.86 -2.37
CA GLU A 20 -9.95 14.63 -2.49
C GLU A 20 -10.44 14.79 -3.94
N ILE A 21 -9.89 15.76 -4.68
CA ILE A 21 -10.28 16.02 -6.06
C ILE A 21 -9.84 14.91 -7.05
N THR A 22 -8.86 14.10 -6.67
CA THR A 22 -8.34 12.99 -7.47
C THR A 22 -8.64 11.63 -6.85
N LYS A 23 -9.51 11.58 -5.87
CA LYS A 23 -9.88 10.37 -5.14
C LYS A 23 -10.32 9.23 -6.06
N ASP A 24 -11.05 9.54 -7.12
CA ASP A 24 -11.53 8.57 -8.09
C ASP A 24 -10.39 7.83 -8.82
N LEU A 25 -9.25 8.49 -9.02
CA LEU A 25 -8.05 7.85 -9.61
C LEU A 25 -7.48 6.80 -8.67
N LEU A 26 -7.41 7.09 -7.37
CA LEU A 26 -6.95 6.13 -6.38
C LEU A 26 -7.92 4.95 -6.26
N ILE A 27 -9.23 5.20 -6.26
CA ILE A 27 -10.26 4.15 -6.23
C ILE A 27 -10.14 3.25 -7.46
N SER A 28 -10.02 3.83 -8.65
CA SER A 28 -9.85 3.07 -9.89
C SER A 28 -8.61 2.18 -9.83
N PHE A 29 -7.46 2.77 -9.49
CA PHE A 29 -6.21 2.02 -9.33
C PHE A 29 -6.33 0.87 -8.32
N LEU A 30 -6.92 1.12 -7.14
CA LEU A 30 -7.08 0.10 -6.10
C LEU A 30 -8.02 -1.03 -6.56
N ASN A 31 -9.10 -0.71 -7.28
CA ASN A 31 -10.01 -1.71 -7.84
C ASN A 31 -9.34 -2.59 -8.90
N ASP A 32 -8.47 -2.01 -9.72
CA ASP A 32 -7.71 -2.78 -10.70
C ASP A 32 -6.64 -3.65 -10.02
N LEU A 33 -5.97 -3.10 -9.01
CA LEU A 33 -4.97 -3.83 -8.22
C LEU A 33 -5.56 -5.02 -7.46
N LEU A 34 -6.77 -4.85 -6.89
CA LEU A 34 -7.47 -5.84 -6.06
C LEU A 34 -8.60 -6.54 -6.80
N LYS A 35 -8.55 -6.54 -8.15
CA LYS A 35 -9.58 -7.11 -9.01
C LYS A 35 -9.93 -8.56 -8.64
N GLY A 36 -11.21 -8.79 -8.43
CA GLY A 36 -11.74 -10.10 -8.04
C GLY A 36 -11.76 -10.39 -6.54
N GLU A 37 -11.24 -9.49 -5.71
CA GLU A 37 -11.23 -9.63 -4.25
C GLU A 37 -12.26 -8.69 -3.61
N HIS A 38 -12.16 -7.39 -3.92
CA HIS A 38 -13.03 -6.36 -3.38
C HIS A 38 -13.41 -5.37 -4.48
N THR A 39 -14.56 -4.73 -4.31
CA THR A 39 -14.95 -3.55 -5.08
C THR A 39 -15.06 -2.38 -4.13
N ILE A 40 -14.16 -1.42 -4.26
CA ILE A 40 -14.12 -0.20 -3.48
C ILE A 40 -14.98 0.83 -4.18
N THR A 41 -16.01 1.34 -3.50
CA THR A 41 -16.92 2.36 -4.06
C THR A 41 -16.61 3.76 -3.52
N ASP A 42 -15.99 3.83 -2.34
CA ASP A 42 -15.55 5.08 -1.75
C ASP A 42 -14.35 4.87 -0.81
N ILE A 43 -13.57 5.94 -0.61
CA ILE A 43 -12.50 6.00 0.38
C ILE A 43 -12.60 7.27 1.21
N THR A 44 -12.12 7.19 2.44
CA THR A 44 -11.96 8.36 3.33
C THR A 44 -10.51 8.51 3.68
N PHE A 45 -9.88 9.62 3.28
CA PHE A 45 -8.50 9.91 3.67
C PHE A 45 -8.41 10.10 5.19
N LYS A 46 -7.35 9.55 5.78
CA LYS A 46 -7.03 9.62 7.20
C LYS A 46 -5.79 10.49 7.43
N ASP A 47 -5.62 10.90 8.68
CA ASP A 47 -4.39 11.58 9.06
C ASP A 47 -3.20 10.65 8.80
N LYS A 48 -2.31 11.10 7.94
CA LYS A 48 -1.10 10.40 7.54
C LYS A 48 -0.01 10.47 8.61
N GLU A 49 -0.03 11.50 9.46
CA GLU A 49 0.92 11.63 10.56
C GLU A 49 0.47 10.80 11.76
N GLN A 50 1.32 9.89 12.16
CA GLN A 50 1.08 9.01 13.29
C GLN A 50 2.10 9.33 14.38
N LEU A 51 1.67 10.10 15.37
CA LEU A 51 2.51 10.45 16.51
C LEU A 51 2.97 9.18 17.27
N PRO A 52 4.16 9.21 17.84
CA PRO A 52 4.64 8.08 18.67
C PRO A 52 3.77 7.94 19.91
N GLU A 53 3.51 6.69 20.31
CA GLU A 53 2.74 6.39 21.53
C GLU A 53 3.53 6.71 22.81
N ALA A 54 4.86 6.75 22.73
CA ALA A 54 5.76 7.12 23.82
C ALA A 54 6.91 7.97 23.28
N LYS A 55 7.51 8.80 24.16
CA LYS A 55 8.59 9.74 23.79
C LYS A 55 9.82 9.08 23.14
N ASN A 56 10.06 7.81 23.43
CA ASN A 56 11.18 7.04 22.88
C ASN A 56 10.81 6.19 21.65
N MET A 57 9.57 6.28 21.18
CA MET A 57 9.11 5.59 19.97
C MET A 57 9.18 6.50 18.76
N ARG A 58 9.32 5.91 17.57
CA ARG A 58 9.32 6.64 16.31
C ARG A 58 7.91 6.88 15.83
N GLY A 59 7.58 8.13 15.48
CA GLY A 59 6.40 8.48 14.71
C GLY A 59 6.52 7.99 13.25
N ILE A 60 5.40 7.94 12.57
CA ILE A 60 5.29 7.53 11.17
C ILE A 60 4.57 8.63 10.40
N ILE A 61 4.98 8.84 9.15
CA ILE A 61 4.24 9.65 8.19
C ILE A 61 4.02 8.77 6.97
N TYR A 62 2.75 8.45 6.69
CA TYR A 62 2.36 7.76 5.48
C TYR A 62 2.33 8.74 4.30
N ASP A 63 2.60 8.27 3.09
CA ASP A 63 2.36 9.08 1.90
C ASP A 63 0.86 9.26 1.67
N ILE A 64 0.12 8.15 1.66
CA ILE A 64 -1.34 8.14 1.63
C ILE A 64 -1.85 7.13 2.65
N TYR A 65 -2.88 7.51 3.41
CA TYR A 65 -3.60 6.62 4.30
C TYR A 65 -5.11 6.88 4.18
N CYS A 66 -5.87 5.84 3.90
CA CYS A 66 -7.32 5.93 3.79
C CYS A 66 -8.01 4.66 4.32
N THR A 67 -9.31 4.76 4.51
CA THR A 67 -10.19 3.61 4.73
C THR A 67 -11.20 3.52 3.61
N THR A 68 -11.55 2.29 3.21
CA THR A 68 -12.59 2.04 2.22
C THR A 68 -13.97 2.11 2.86
N ASP A 69 -15.01 2.14 2.03
CA ASP A 69 -16.42 2.03 2.44
C ASP A 69 -16.72 0.72 3.19
N GLN A 70 -15.90 -0.32 3.01
CA GLN A 70 -16.01 -1.60 3.73
C GLN A 70 -15.13 -1.67 4.98
N GLY A 71 -14.43 -0.58 5.32
CA GLY A 71 -13.62 -0.46 6.54
C GLY A 71 -12.18 -0.95 6.42
N GLN A 72 -11.74 -1.46 5.26
CA GLN A 72 -10.33 -1.83 5.08
C GLN A 72 -9.44 -0.59 5.19
N HIS A 73 -8.28 -0.75 5.78
CA HIS A 73 -7.24 0.28 5.84
C HIS A 73 -6.28 0.14 4.67
N ILE A 74 -6.09 1.21 3.92
CA ILE A 74 -5.18 1.25 2.78
C ILE A 74 -4.06 2.23 3.06
N ILE A 75 -2.83 1.76 3.00
CA ILE A 75 -1.61 2.56 3.04
C ILE A 75 -0.99 2.49 1.65
N VAL A 76 -0.67 3.63 1.04
CA VAL A 76 0.07 3.66 -0.22
C VAL A 76 1.34 4.48 -0.02
N GLU A 77 2.47 3.86 -0.35
CA GLU A 77 3.82 4.43 -0.21
C GLU A 77 4.49 4.51 -1.57
N MET A 78 5.14 5.65 -1.86
CA MET A 78 6.00 5.82 -3.03
C MET A 78 7.44 5.94 -2.58
N GLN A 79 8.29 5.02 -3.04
CA GLN A 79 9.69 5.01 -2.71
C GLN A 79 10.56 5.09 -3.95
N ASN A 80 11.11 6.27 -4.19
CA ASN A 80 11.87 6.56 -5.42
C ASN A 80 13.33 6.10 -5.36
N HIS A 81 13.91 5.96 -4.17
CA HIS A 81 15.31 5.56 -4.00
C HIS A 81 15.40 4.33 -3.13
N TYR A 82 16.38 3.47 -3.44
CA TYR A 82 16.67 2.30 -2.63
C TYR A 82 16.88 2.68 -1.16
N GLN A 83 16.24 1.94 -0.28
CA GLN A 83 16.43 2.03 1.16
C GLN A 83 16.69 0.63 1.72
N GLU A 84 17.81 0.52 2.40
CA GLU A 84 18.07 -0.65 3.22
C GLU A 84 16.94 -0.84 4.24
N HIS A 85 16.53 -2.08 4.48
CA HIS A 85 15.42 -2.41 5.38
C HIS A 85 14.05 -1.84 5.00
N PHE A 86 13.80 -1.54 3.71
CA PHE A 86 12.50 -1.01 3.29
C PHE A 86 11.34 -1.98 3.59
N VAL A 87 11.56 -3.29 3.44
CA VAL A 87 10.56 -4.33 3.78
C VAL A 87 10.23 -4.29 5.28
N ASP A 88 11.22 -4.16 6.14
CA ASP A 88 11.00 -4.06 7.60
C ASP A 88 10.25 -2.77 7.95
N ARG A 89 10.60 -1.66 7.29
CA ARG A 89 9.89 -0.38 7.45
C ARG A 89 8.43 -0.49 7.04
N SER A 90 8.12 -1.10 5.90
CA SER A 90 6.74 -1.25 5.42
C SER A 90 5.92 -2.16 6.35
N LEU A 91 6.54 -3.22 6.89
CA LEU A 91 5.93 -4.06 7.92
C LEU A 91 5.65 -3.28 9.22
N TYR A 92 6.60 -2.45 9.66
CA TYR A 92 6.41 -1.57 10.83
C TYR A 92 5.25 -0.59 10.61
N TYR A 93 5.13 -0.02 9.41
CA TYR A 93 4.05 0.89 9.04
C TYR A 93 2.68 0.19 9.07
N ALA A 94 2.57 -0.98 8.47
CA ALA A 94 1.35 -1.78 8.48
C ALA A 94 0.95 -2.19 9.91
N SER A 95 1.93 -2.59 10.74
CA SER A 95 1.69 -2.96 12.14
C SER A 95 1.10 -1.81 12.96
N ARG A 96 1.49 -0.56 12.68
CA ARG A 96 0.92 0.62 13.35
C ARG A 96 -0.56 0.81 13.01
N ALA A 97 -0.95 0.56 11.77
CA ALA A 97 -2.37 0.63 11.38
C ALA A 97 -3.20 -0.50 12.02
N ILE A 98 -2.61 -1.66 12.26
CA ILE A 98 -3.25 -2.75 13.03
C ILE A 98 -3.43 -2.34 14.50
N VAL A 99 -2.36 -1.92 15.17
CA VAL A 99 -2.38 -1.56 16.59
C VAL A 99 -3.40 -0.44 16.88
N LYS A 100 -3.54 0.52 15.97
CA LYS A 100 -4.51 1.62 16.11
C LYS A 100 -5.97 1.22 16.06
N GLN A 101 -6.28 0.03 15.63
CA GLN A 101 -7.66 -0.49 15.66
C GLN A 101 -8.07 -0.93 17.07
N GLY A 102 -7.10 -1.15 17.95
CA GLY A 102 -7.38 -1.53 19.33
C GLY A 102 -8.06 -0.40 20.10
N VAL A 103 -9.19 -0.69 20.70
CA VAL A 103 -9.98 0.23 21.54
C VAL A 103 -9.94 -0.21 23.01
N LYS A 104 -9.98 0.77 23.92
CA LYS A 104 -10.05 0.50 25.36
C LYS A 104 -11.47 0.06 25.73
N GLY A 105 -11.59 -0.96 26.56
CA GLY A 105 -12.88 -1.48 27.06
C GLY A 105 -13.23 -2.82 26.43
N GLU A 106 -14.51 -3.10 26.26
CA GLU A 106 -14.97 -4.30 25.58
C GLU A 106 -14.67 -4.22 24.09
N TRP A 107 -13.85 -5.15 23.61
CA TRP A 107 -13.48 -5.31 22.22
C TRP A 107 -13.36 -6.80 21.88
N ASP A 108 -13.99 -7.22 20.81
CA ASP A 108 -14.01 -8.61 20.34
C ASP A 108 -12.75 -9.02 19.54
N TYR A 109 -11.74 -8.14 19.47
CA TYR A 109 -10.50 -8.32 18.70
C TYR A 109 -10.71 -8.47 17.19
N HIS A 110 -11.89 -8.06 16.67
CA HIS A 110 -12.07 -7.98 15.22
C HIS A 110 -11.17 -6.92 14.62
N LEU A 111 -10.35 -7.33 13.64
CA LEU A 111 -9.45 -6.45 12.89
C LEU A 111 -9.96 -6.28 11.47
N ALA A 112 -10.12 -5.05 11.03
CA ALA A 112 -10.29 -4.74 9.64
C ALA A 112 -8.96 -4.99 8.87
N PRO A 113 -9.00 -5.51 7.64
CA PRO A 113 -7.81 -5.74 6.84
C PRO A 113 -6.97 -4.46 6.63
N VAL A 114 -5.66 -4.63 6.64
CA VAL A 114 -4.68 -3.57 6.33
C VAL A 114 -3.92 -3.97 5.07
N TYR A 115 -4.07 -3.17 4.03
CA TYR A 115 -3.34 -3.30 2.78
C TYR A 115 -2.25 -2.23 2.72
N THR A 116 -1.02 -2.64 2.45
CA THR A 116 0.09 -1.70 2.20
C THR A 116 0.57 -1.89 0.78
N VAL A 117 0.37 -0.89 -0.06
CA VAL A 117 0.80 -0.86 -1.46
C VAL A 117 2.05 -0.01 -1.55
N CYS A 118 3.15 -0.61 -2.00
CA CYS A 118 4.45 0.04 -2.11
C CYS A 118 4.85 0.16 -3.58
N PHE A 119 4.84 1.37 -4.12
CA PHE A 119 5.48 1.68 -5.40
C PHE A 119 6.97 1.90 -5.19
N MET A 120 7.80 1.11 -5.86
CA MET A 120 9.25 1.16 -5.69
C MET A 120 9.94 1.37 -7.02
N ASN A 121 10.76 2.41 -7.11
CA ASN A 121 11.64 2.64 -8.26
C ASN A 121 12.99 1.93 -8.08
N PHE A 122 12.96 0.75 -7.47
CA PHE A 122 14.10 -0.16 -7.28
C PHE A 122 13.60 -1.59 -7.04
N ASN A 123 14.48 -2.56 -7.20
CA ASN A 123 14.18 -3.97 -6.92
C ASN A 123 14.53 -4.32 -5.49
N ILE A 124 13.70 -5.17 -4.86
CA ILE A 124 14.05 -5.82 -3.58
C ILE A 124 14.97 -7.00 -3.92
N GLU A 125 16.23 -6.91 -3.49
CA GLU A 125 17.19 -7.98 -3.68
C GLU A 125 16.79 -9.22 -2.88
N SER A 126 17.00 -10.40 -3.45
CA SER A 126 17.09 -11.71 -2.81
C SER A 126 15.82 -12.44 -2.35
N ARG A 127 14.64 -11.86 -2.27
CA ARG A 127 13.49 -12.53 -1.66
C ARG A 127 12.37 -12.95 -2.61
N SER A 128 12.42 -12.55 -3.86
CA SER A 128 11.39 -12.88 -4.85
C SER A 128 12.03 -13.12 -6.22
N PRO A 129 11.48 -14.02 -7.05
CA PRO A 129 11.82 -14.00 -8.47
C PRO A 129 11.58 -12.60 -9.04
N GLU A 130 12.35 -12.21 -10.04
CA GLU A 130 12.24 -10.93 -10.72
C GLU A 130 10.84 -10.78 -11.36
N LYS A 131 9.92 -10.22 -10.65
CA LYS A 131 8.55 -9.95 -11.10
C LYS A 131 8.09 -8.57 -10.62
N PHE A 132 7.32 -7.89 -11.45
CA PHE A 132 6.79 -6.56 -11.19
C PHE A 132 5.99 -6.48 -9.88
N ARG A 133 5.09 -7.44 -9.64
CA ARG A 133 4.20 -7.47 -8.48
C ARG A 133 4.54 -8.64 -7.54
N THR A 134 4.67 -8.34 -6.25
CA THR A 134 4.82 -9.34 -5.18
C THR A 134 3.77 -9.09 -4.10
N ASP A 135 2.91 -10.09 -3.87
CA ASP A 135 1.90 -10.08 -2.82
C ASP A 135 2.40 -10.90 -1.63
N VAL A 136 2.26 -10.34 -0.43
CA VAL A 136 2.69 -10.95 0.83
C VAL A 136 1.53 -10.93 1.81
N CYS A 137 1.26 -12.08 2.44
CA CYS A 137 0.27 -12.26 3.51
C CYS A 137 0.77 -13.29 4.52
N LEU A 138 0.00 -13.53 5.57
CA LEU A 138 0.31 -14.58 6.55
C LEU A 138 -0.11 -15.93 6.00
N VAL A 139 0.83 -16.88 5.97
CA VAL A 139 0.61 -18.22 5.48
C VAL A 139 0.99 -19.27 6.54
N ASP A 140 0.31 -20.40 6.51
CA ASP A 140 0.75 -21.62 7.18
C ASP A 140 2.00 -22.14 6.47
N THR A 141 3.12 -22.21 7.17
CA THR A 141 4.42 -22.54 6.59
C THR A 141 4.56 -24.00 6.15
N GLU A 142 3.74 -24.90 6.68
CA GLU A 142 3.73 -26.32 6.32
C GLU A 142 2.91 -26.55 5.04
N THR A 143 1.75 -25.92 4.94
CA THR A 143 0.79 -26.14 3.84
C THR A 143 0.89 -25.12 2.71
N GLY A 144 1.51 -23.96 2.96
CA GLY A 144 1.54 -22.83 2.05
C GLY A 144 0.19 -22.11 1.88
N ARG A 145 -0.84 -22.48 2.64
CA ARG A 145 -2.16 -21.87 2.55
C ARG A 145 -2.21 -20.54 3.30
N VAL A 146 -2.98 -19.62 2.78
CA VAL A 146 -3.26 -18.34 3.47
C VAL A 146 -3.94 -18.67 4.80
N PHE A 147 -3.32 -18.21 5.90
CA PHE A 147 -3.83 -18.35 7.25
C PHE A 147 -4.65 -17.12 7.65
N SER A 148 -4.20 -15.93 7.26
CA SER A 148 -4.92 -14.69 7.44
C SER A 148 -4.51 -13.68 6.36
N ASP A 149 -5.49 -12.99 5.82
CA ASP A 149 -5.35 -11.90 4.85
C ASP A 149 -5.58 -10.51 5.45
N ASN A 150 -5.77 -10.43 6.78
CA ASN A 150 -5.92 -9.16 7.49
C ASN A 150 -4.67 -8.27 7.44
N LEU A 151 -3.51 -8.81 7.11
CA LEU A 151 -2.30 -8.07 6.82
C LEU A 151 -1.81 -8.46 5.43
N ARG A 152 -1.85 -7.51 4.51
CA ARG A 152 -1.44 -7.73 3.14
C ARG A 152 -0.52 -6.62 2.65
N MET A 153 0.59 -7.01 2.04
CA MET A 153 1.58 -6.08 1.51
C MET A 153 1.78 -6.39 0.03
N ILE A 154 1.67 -5.36 -0.80
CA ILE A 154 1.78 -5.46 -2.26
C ILE A 154 2.95 -4.58 -2.68
N TYR A 155 3.99 -5.20 -3.21
CA TYR A 155 5.18 -4.51 -3.69
C TYR A 155 5.15 -4.46 -5.21
N LEU A 156 5.22 -3.26 -5.76
CA LEU A 156 5.25 -2.99 -7.20
C LEU A 156 6.65 -2.46 -7.55
N MET A 157 7.47 -3.33 -8.15
CA MET A 157 8.85 -3.01 -8.56
C MET A 157 8.85 -2.41 -9.95
N LEU A 158 8.69 -1.09 -10.05
CA LEU A 158 8.52 -0.36 -11.31
C LEU A 158 9.61 -0.63 -12.35
N PRO A 159 10.90 -0.82 -12.00
CA PRO A 159 11.92 -1.16 -13.00
C PRO A 159 11.71 -2.51 -13.71
N LEU A 160 10.85 -3.38 -13.15
CA LEU A 160 10.51 -4.68 -13.74
C LEU A 160 9.24 -4.64 -14.60
N PHE A 161 8.57 -3.49 -14.68
CA PHE A 161 7.47 -3.26 -15.59
C PHE A 161 8.03 -2.77 -16.93
N THR A 162 8.12 -3.66 -17.91
CA THR A 162 8.75 -3.42 -19.22
C THR A 162 7.77 -3.45 -20.39
N LYS A 163 6.47 -3.60 -20.10
CA LYS A 163 5.42 -3.59 -21.14
C LYS A 163 5.23 -2.19 -21.70
N GLU A 164 5.12 -2.10 -23.01
CA GLU A 164 4.62 -0.89 -23.69
C GLU A 164 3.08 -0.85 -23.58
N GLU A 165 2.47 0.31 -23.84
CA GLU A 165 1.02 0.53 -23.67
C GLU A 165 0.16 -0.47 -24.47
N ASP A 166 0.60 -0.83 -25.67
CA ASP A 166 -0.06 -1.79 -26.57
C ASP A 166 0.12 -3.26 -26.12
N GLU A 167 1.06 -3.54 -25.24
CA GLU A 167 1.29 -4.85 -24.62
C GLU A 167 0.52 -5.04 -23.31
N CYS A 168 -0.08 -3.96 -22.78
CA CYS A 168 -0.85 -4.00 -21.54
C CYS A 168 -2.19 -4.70 -21.76
N GLU A 169 -2.44 -5.80 -21.05
CA GLU A 169 -3.64 -6.62 -21.17
C GLU A 169 -4.74 -6.22 -20.18
N THR A 170 -4.36 -5.59 -19.06
CA THR A 170 -5.26 -5.21 -17.98
C THR A 170 -5.26 -3.71 -17.74
N ASP A 171 -6.34 -3.20 -17.16
CA ASP A 171 -6.44 -1.79 -16.78
C ASP A 171 -5.39 -1.43 -15.71
N PHE A 172 -5.02 -2.40 -14.86
CA PHE A 172 -3.93 -2.24 -13.89
C PHE A 172 -2.55 -2.03 -14.54
N GLU A 173 -2.31 -2.62 -15.71
CA GLU A 173 -1.04 -2.47 -16.44
C GLU A 173 -0.97 -1.16 -17.23
N ARG A 174 -2.10 -0.54 -17.56
CA ARG A 174 -2.25 0.75 -18.27
C ARG A 174 -2.25 1.94 -17.33
#